data_afa0c55bbe75259639c44e4df1cf56a1
#
_entry.id   afa0c55bbe75259639c44e4df1cf56a1
#
_cell.length_a   1.000
_cell.length_b   1.000
_cell.length_c   1.000
_cell.angle_alpha   90.00
_cell.angle_beta   90.00
_cell.angle_gamma   90.00
#
_symmetry.space_group_name_H-M   'P 1'
#
loop_
_entity.id
_entity.type
_entity.pdbx_description
1 polymer ?
#
loop_
_entity_poly.entity_id
_entity_poly.type
_entity_poly.pdbx_seq_one_letter_code
_entity_poly.pdbx_strand_id
1 'polypeptide(L)'
;MRNFVRVATVIAAVLLVTSAIVAGQAVGSASGISGPAKVNPKADINAAGFPPPYWAYPVNLPDYVAPPDKGEKMRVPNSNVTYTLTQIRDFFSPPDWHPEDHPAMPPIIGTGRKPQVWACGYCHLPTGWGKPENANVSNLPEPYFMQAVADFKNGTRRGTVPDILPHSGMVAAIMPTTEAEVREAYQYFAKNKLTMQRYKVTEATMVPKTKVQGSWVLAPIVGAGEGMEPIGQRIVEVPNDPILTGLRDWRIGFTTYVPPGSLKKGEALVTTGGGKTVQCTICHGSDLRGIGPVPPIAGRSAIYTFRQLYDFKDGARHGAWSAMMKPVVQNLTLDDMIAITAYTSSRMP
;
A
#
# COMPACT_ATOMS: atom_id res chain seq x y z
N MET A 1 82.26 -12.37 26.74
CA MET A 1 82.25 -13.85 26.82
C MET A 1 80.86 -14.35 26.43
N ARG A 2 80.82 -15.17 25.40
CA ARG A 2 79.74 -16.00 24.85
C ARG A 2 78.41 -15.35 24.50
N ASN A 3 78.32 -15.04 23.19
CA ASN A 3 77.15 -14.86 22.37
C ASN A 3 76.28 -16.14 22.34
N PHE A 4 74.94 -15.95 22.43
CA PHE A 4 73.99 -16.92 21.89
C PHE A 4 73.01 -16.17 21.03
N VAL A 5 73.16 -16.36 19.73
CA VAL A 5 72.19 -15.97 18.68
C VAL A 5 71.09 -17.00 18.73
N ARG A 6 69.83 -16.56 18.90
CA ARG A 6 68.64 -17.37 18.67
C ARG A 6 68.02 -16.96 17.33
N VAL A 7 68.07 -17.85 16.38
CA VAL A 7 67.40 -17.84 15.10
C VAL A 7 65.91 -18.06 15.36
N ALA A 8 65.07 -17.09 15.03
CA ALA A 8 63.63 -17.26 15.02
C ALA A 8 63.18 -17.62 13.59
N THR A 9 62.67 -18.82 13.45
CA THR A 9 62.07 -19.34 12.22
C THR A 9 60.70 -18.75 12.04
N VAL A 10 60.52 -17.92 11.02
CA VAL A 10 59.20 -17.38 10.63
C VAL A 10 58.53 -18.42 9.73
N ILE A 11 57.47 -19.03 10.21
CA ILE A 11 56.58 -19.87 9.41
C ILE A 11 55.57 -18.96 8.75
N ALA A 12 55.68 -18.76 7.46
CA ALA A 12 54.69 -18.06 6.64
C ALA A 12 53.52 -19.02 6.37
N ALA A 13 52.39 -18.77 7.03
CA ALA A 13 51.13 -19.43 6.69
C ALA A 13 50.51 -18.72 5.49
N VAL A 14 50.57 -19.36 4.34
CA VAL A 14 49.86 -18.92 3.13
C VAL A 14 48.38 -19.26 3.31
N LEU A 15 47.56 -18.26 3.63
CA LEU A 15 46.09 -18.36 3.59
C LEU A 15 45.64 -18.26 2.12
N LEU A 16 45.31 -19.41 1.55
CA LEU A 16 44.58 -19.51 0.28
C LEU A 16 43.12 -18.98 0.55
N VAL A 17 42.87 -17.75 0.18
CA VAL A 17 41.51 -17.21 0.08
C VAL A 17 40.93 -17.78 -1.21
N THR A 18 40.13 -18.84 -1.11
CA THR A 18 39.28 -19.30 -2.19
C THR A 18 38.16 -18.30 -2.34
N SER A 19 38.23 -17.44 -3.36
CA SER A 19 37.16 -16.59 -3.79
C SER A 19 35.99 -17.45 -4.29
N ALA A 20 35.00 -17.68 -3.44
CA ALA A 20 33.74 -18.21 -3.90
C ALA A 20 33.08 -17.11 -4.77
N ILE A 21 33.14 -17.31 -6.06
CA ILE A 21 32.31 -16.56 -7.03
C ILE A 21 30.88 -16.96 -6.70
N VAL A 22 30.18 -16.12 -5.93
CA VAL A 22 28.73 -16.20 -5.83
C VAL A 22 28.22 -15.80 -7.21
N ALA A 23 27.87 -16.80 -8.00
CA ALA A 23 27.16 -16.60 -9.25
C ALA A 23 25.90 -15.79 -8.92
N GLY A 24 25.87 -14.53 -9.36
CA GLY A 24 24.69 -13.70 -9.27
C GLY A 24 23.55 -14.43 -9.96
N GLN A 25 22.56 -14.87 -9.19
CA GLN A 25 21.32 -15.33 -9.76
C GLN A 25 20.75 -14.12 -10.49
N ALA A 26 20.70 -14.22 -11.81
CA ALA A 26 19.97 -13.29 -12.66
C ALA A 26 18.57 -13.18 -12.08
N VAL A 27 18.19 -11.98 -11.62
CA VAL A 27 16.81 -11.68 -11.24
C VAL A 27 16.02 -11.85 -12.52
N GLY A 28 15.31 -12.98 -12.62
CA GLY A 28 14.48 -13.31 -13.76
C GLY A 28 13.54 -12.17 -14.06
N SER A 29 13.27 -11.99 -15.35
CA SER A 29 12.24 -11.08 -15.84
C SER A 29 11.01 -11.18 -14.94
N ALA A 30 10.31 -10.07 -14.72
CA ALA A 30 9.15 -9.91 -13.80
C ALA A 30 7.99 -10.93 -13.97
N SER A 31 8.12 -11.90 -14.85
CA SER A 31 7.25 -13.08 -15.00
C SER A 31 7.45 -14.14 -13.91
N GLY A 32 8.43 -14.00 -13.02
CA GLY A 32 8.78 -14.96 -11.98
C GLY A 32 8.42 -14.53 -10.56
N ILE A 33 7.58 -13.53 -10.35
CA ILE A 33 6.96 -13.34 -9.04
C ILE A 33 6.01 -14.51 -8.86
N SER A 34 6.47 -15.53 -8.13
CA SER A 34 5.61 -16.64 -7.68
C SER A 34 4.31 -16.03 -7.16
N GLY A 35 3.19 -16.55 -7.63
CA GLY A 35 1.87 -16.09 -7.25
C GLY A 35 1.73 -15.93 -5.73
N PRO A 36 0.71 -15.20 -5.28
CA PRO A 36 0.52 -14.88 -3.87
C PRO A 36 0.66 -16.13 -3.03
N ALA A 37 1.43 -16.03 -1.94
CA ALA A 37 1.54 -17.08 -0.97
C ALA A 37 0.13 -17.60 -0.67
N LYS A 38 -0.05 -18.91 -0.68
CA LYS A 38 -1.34 -19.54 -0.39
C LYS A 38 -1.75 -19.07 1.01
N VAL A 39 -2.65 -18.10 1.10
CA VAL A 39 -3.25 -17.72 2.36
C VAL A 39 -3.98 -18.97 2.88
N ASN A 40 -3.47 -19.55 3.93
CA ASN A 40 -4.16 -20.65 4.62
C ASN A 40 -5.05 -20.04 5.72
N PRO A 41 -6.36 -19.92 5.49
CA PRO A 41 -7.25 -19.26 6.45
C PRO A 41 -7.29 -19.93 7.82
N LYS A 42 -6.72 -21.14 7.95
CA LYS A 42 -6.65 -21.89 9.22
C LYS A 42 -5.33 -21.74 9.95
N ALA A 43 -4.30 -21.19 9.32
CA ALA A 43 -2.95 -21.09 9.89
C ALA A 43 -2.60 -19.70 10.41
N ASP A 44 -3.29 -18.64 9.93
CA ASP A 44 -2.93 -17.26 10.24
C ASP A 44 -3.82 -16.73 11.38
N ILE A 45 -3.51 -17.15 12.60
CA ILE A 45 -4.03 -16.52 13.81
C ILE A 45 -3.05 -15.40 14.16
N ASN A 46 -3.55 -14.16 14.29
CA ASN A 46 -2.73 -13.04 14.73
C ASN A 46 -2.24 -13.23 16.18
N ALA A 47 -1.31 -12.38 16.62
CA ALA A 47 -0.76 -12.42 17.98
C ALA A 47 -1.84 -12.30 19.08
N ALA A 48 -3.03 -11.80 18.75
CA ALA A 48 -4.20 -11.73 19.65
C ALA A 48 -5.11 -12.96 19.58
N GLY A 49 -4.77 -13.99 18.78
CA GLY A 49 -5.53 -15.24 18.68
C GLY A 49 -6.76 -15.20 17.78
N PHE A 50 -6.94 -14.14 16.98
CA PHE A 50 -8.06 -13.98 16.06
C PHE A 50 -7.60 -14.00 14.60
N PRO A 51 -8.39 -14.60 13.68
CA PRO A 51 -8.07 -14.49 12.27
C PRO A 51 -8.19 -13.02 11.81
N PRO A 52 -7.25 -12.55 10.96
CA PRO A 52 -7.35 -11.21 10.38
C PRO A 52 -8.65 -11.06 9.59
N PRO A 53 -9.19 -9.85 9.47
CA PRO A 53 -10.35 -9.59 8.62
C PRO A 53 -9.95 -9.68 7.14
N TYR A 54 -9.90 -10.89 6.60
CA TYR A 54 -9.39 -11.17 5.24
C TYR A 54 -10.08 -10.36 4.14
N TRP A 55 -11.33 -9.92 4.35
CA TRP A 55 -12.01 -9.04 3.41
C TRP A 55 -11.27 -7.70 3.20
N ALA A 56 -10.48 -7.26 4.17
CA ALA A 56 -9.67 -6.05 4.07
C ALA A 56 -8.35 -6.27 3.31
N TYR A 57 -7.97 -7.53 3.07
CA TYR A 57 -6.73 -7.94 2.42
C TYR A 57 -7.04 -8.78 1.17
N PRO A 58 -7.68 -8.20 0.14
CA PRO A 58 -8.06 -8.95 -1.05
C PRO A 58 -6.81 -9.46 -1.76
N VAL A 59 -6.81 -10.75 -2.07
CA VAL A 59 -5.74 -11.44 -2.81
C VAL A 59 -6.35 -12.20 -3.99
N ASN A 60 -5.60 -12.33 -5.06
CA ASN A 60 -6.02 -13.17 -6.18
C ASN A 60 -6.16 -14.62 -5.74
N LEU A 61 -7.11 -15.32 -6.34
CA LEU A 61 -7.23 -16.77 -6.15
C LEU A 61 -5.93 -17.47 -6.62
N PRO A 62 -5.58 -18.63 -6.04
CA PRO A 62 -4.33 -19.34 -6.38
C PRO A 62 -4.22 -19.73 -7.85
N ASP A 63 -5.33 -19.89 -8.53
CA ASP A 63 -5.46 -20.24 -9.94
C ASP A 63 -5.58 -19.01 -10.87
N TYR A 64 -5.50 -17.81 -10.32
CA TYR A 64 -5.56 -16.59 -11.12
C TYR A 64 -4.39 -16.52 -12.10
N VAL A 65 -4.72 -16.46 -13.38
CA VAL A 65 -3.77 -16.21 -14.45
C VAL A 65 -4.05 -14.83 -15.05
N ALA A 66 -3.02 -13.98 -15.06
CA ALA A 66 -3.14 -12.66 -15.66
C ALA A 66 -3.40 -12.79 -17.16
N PRO A 67 -4.35 -12.04 -17.74
CA PRO A 67 -4.61 -12.09 -19.18
C PRO A 67 -3.32 -11.83 -19.96
N PRO A 68 -3.05 -12.61 -21.05
CA PRO A 68 -1.88 -12.37 -21.89
C PRO A 68 -2.01 -11.04 -22.65
N ASP A 69 -0.88 -10.42 -22.93
CA ASP A 69 -0.83 -9.25 -23.82
C ASP A 69 -0.96 -9.75 -25.27
N LYS A 70 -1.94 -9.24 -25.99
CA LYS A 70 -2.16 -9.50 -27.41
C LYS A 70 -1.53 -8.45 -28.32
N GLY A 71 -0.77 -7.50 -27.76
CA GLY A 71 -0.16 -6.38 -28.48
C GLY A 71 -1.13 -5.24 -28.80
N GLU A 72 -2.37 -5.33 -28.34
CA GLU A 72 -3.38 -4.29 -28.56
C GLU A 72 -3.00 -3.00 -27.81
N LYS A 73 -3.17 -1.86 -28.48
CA LYS A 73 -2.96 -0.53 -27.89
C LYS A 73 -4.21 -0.11 -27.14
N MET A 74 -4.07 0.03 -25.83
CA MET A 74 -5.13 0.50 -24.96
C MET A 74 -5.06 2.02 -24.79
N ARG A 75 -6.21 2.63 -24.52
CA ARG A 75 -6.36 4.07 -24.27
C ARG A 75 -7.37 4.28 -23.15
N VAL A 76 -7.20 5.36 -22.41
CA VAL A 76 -8.22 5.85 -21.46
C VAL A 76 -8.87 7.12 -21.99
N PRO A 77 -10.07 7.48 -21.54
CA PRO A 77 -10.74 8.71 -21.96
C PRO A 77 -9.88 9.96 -21.71
N ASN A 78 -9.95 10.90 -22.64
CA ASN A 78 -9.21 12.17 -22.57
C ASN A 78 -7.68 12.03 -22.49
N SER A 79 -7.13 10.89 -22.93
CA SER A 79 -5.70 10.68 -23.05
C SER A 79 -5.30 10.62 -24.53
N ASN A 80 -4.16 11.20 -24.86
CA ASN A 80 -3.56 11.13 -26.20
C ASN A 80 -2.51 10.04 -26.35
N VAL A 81 -2.18 9.35 -25.26
CA VAL A 81 -1.20 8.25 -25.25
C VAL A 81 -1.87 6.89 -25.32
N THR A 82 -1.10 5.89 -25.75
CA THR A 82 -1.56 4.49 -25.79
C THR A 82 -0.46 3.59 -25.29
N TYR A 83 -0.85 2.52 -24.58
CA TYR A 83 0.08 1.50 -24.06
C TYR A 83 -0.44 0.10 -24.37
N THR A 84 0.47 -0.86 -24.57
CA THR A 84 0.11 -2.28 -24.53
C THR A 84 -0.04 -2.74 -23.07
N LEU A 85 -0.66 -3.90 -22.88
CA LEU A 85 -0.81 -4.47 -21.54
C LEU A 85 0.55 -4.78 -20.89
N THR A 86 1.56 -5.17 -21.65
CA THR A 86 2.94 -5.34 -21.19
C THR A 86 3.52 -4.04 -20.66
N GLN A 87 3.31 -2.93 -21.37
CA GLN A 87 3.77 -1.60 -20.94
C GLN A 87 3.05 -1.16 -19.66
N ILE A 88 1.73 -1.38 -19.56
CA ILE A 88 0.95 -1.04 -18.36
C ILE A 88 1.41 -1.84 -17.13
N ARG A 89 1.98 -3.02 -17.33
CA ARG A 89 2.46 -3.92 -16.27
C ARG A 89 3.94 -3.77 -15.94
N ASP A 90 4.67 -2.90 -16.63
CA ASP A 90 6.09 -2.67 -16.37
C ASP A 90 6.30 -1.85 -15.10
N PHE A 91 6.91 -2.46 -14.08
CA PHE A 91 7.24 -1.80 -12.81
C PHE A 91 8.22 -0.63 -12.97
N PHE A 92 8.91 -0.56 -14.10
CA PHE A 92 9.89 0.48 -14.41
C PHE A 92 9.39 1.51 -15.43
N SER A 93 8.12 1.46 -15.80
CA SER A 93 7.50 2.40 -16.73
C SER A 93 6.01 2.50 -16.45
N PRO A 94 5.60 3.14 -15.33
CA PRO A 94 4.18 3.33 -15.04
C PRO A 94 3.52 4.06 -16.19
N PRO A 95 2.30 3.65 -16.61
CA PRO A 95 1.59 4.39 -17.64
C PRO A 95 1.28 5.80 -17.16
N ASP A 96 1.63 6.77 -17.97
CA ASP A 96 1.34 8.19 -17.76
C ASP A 96 0.24 8.63 -18.72
N TRP A 97 -1.01 8.45 -18.27
CA TRP A 97 -2.19 8.72 -19.11
C TRP A 97 -2.50 10.21 -19.26
N HIS A 98 -2.16 11.01 -18.25
CA HIS A 98 -2.56 12.40 -18.11
C HIS A 98 -1.39 13.21 -17.54
N PRO A 99 -0.33 13.43 -18.34
CA PRO A 99 0.87 14.15 -17.87
C PRO A 99 0.58 15.60 -17.45
N GLU A 100 -0.56 16.13 -17.83
CA GLU A 100 -1.02 17.45 -17.41
C GLU A 100 -1.49 17.52 -15.94
N ASP A 101 -1.76 16.39 -15.30
CA ASP A 101 -2.28 16.31 -13.92
C ASP A 101 -1.18 16.40 -12.85
N HIS A 102 0.09 16.34 -13.23
CA HIS A 102 1.21 16.31 -12.29
C HIS A 102 2.49 16.94 -12.89
N PRO A 103 3.46 17.35 -12.06
CA PRO A 103 4.75 17.79 -12.54
C PRO A 103 5.51 16.70 -13.30
N ALA A 104 6.54 17.09 -14.08
CA ALA A 104 7.42 16.13 -14.72
C ALA A 104 7.98 15.12 -13.69
N MET A 105 7.83 13.84 -14.00
CA MET A 105 8.26 12.76 -13.11
C MET A 105 9.79 12.63 -13.09
N PRO A 106 10.44 12.72 -11.91
CA PRO A 106 11.86 12.38 -11.80
C PRO A 106 12.05 10.85 -11.96
N PRO A 107 13.30 10.40 -12.22
CA PRO A 107 13.58 8.98 -12.47
C PRO A 107 12.99 8.03 -11.42
N ILE A 108 13.10 8.35 -10.14
CA ILE A 108 12.56 7.48 -9.07
C ILE A 108 11.05 7.27 -9.17
N ILE A 109 10.32 8.19 -9.77
CA ILE A 109 8.86 8.11 -9.96
C ILE A 109 8.54 7.41 -11.29
N GLY A 110 9.18 7.82 -12.38
CA GLY A 110 8.79 7.42 -13.75
C GLY A 110 9.49 6.19 -14.29
N THR A 111 10.69 5.86 -13.81
CA THR A 111 11.50 4.76 -14.35
C THR A 111 12.14 3.89 -13.28
N GLY A 112 12.26 4.38 -12.06
CA GLY A 112 13.04 3.73 -11.03
C GLY A 112 14.54 3.61 -11.42
N ARG A 113 15.22 2.64 -10.81
CA ARG A 113 16.62 2.29 -11.09
C ARG A 113 16.74 0.79 -11.31
N LYS A 114 16.70 0.39 -12.59
CA LYS A 114 16.79 -1.03 -12.99
C LYS A 114 18.08 -1.67 -12.53
N PRO A 115 18.04 -2.95 -12.17
CA PRO A 115 16.86 -3.79 -11.98
C PRO A 115 16.29 -3.77 -10.55
N GLN A 116 16.86 -2.98 -9.62
CA GLN A 116 16.62 -3.11 -8.19
C GLN A 116 15.49 -2.22 -7.66
N VAL A 117 15.34 -1.00 -8.16
CA VAL A 117 14.39 -0.02 -7.62
C VAL A 117 13.27 0.21 -8.61
N TRP A 118 12.06 -0.23 -8.26
CA TRP A 118 10.87 0.00 -9.06
C TRP A 118 10.44 1.47 -9.04
N ALA A 119 9.81 1.92 -10.11
CA ALA A 119 9.25 3.26 -10.18
C ALA A 119 8.14 3.43 -9.14
N CYS A 120 8.26 4.41 -8.25
CA CYS A 120 7.25 4.66 -7.21
C CYS A 120 5.86 4.95 -7.80
N GLY A 121 5.84 5.63 -8.97
CA GLY A 121 4.62 5.93 -9.72
C GLY A 121 3.88 4.69 -10.20
N TYR A 122 4.53 3.53 -10.28
CA TYR A 122 3.84 2.31 -10.66
C TYR A 122 2.77 1.90 -9.64
N CYS A 123 3.09 1.86 -8.36
CA CYS A 123 2.16 1.46 -7.30
C CYS A 123 1.33 2.64 -6.79
N HIS A 124 1.97 3.79 -6.58
CA HIS A 124 1.31 4.97 -6.01
C HIS A 124 0.64 5.86 -7.06
N LEU A 125 0.73 5.51 -8.34
CA LEU A 125 0.33 6.28 -9.51
C LEU A 125 1.20 7.54 -9.69
N PRO A 126 1.32 8.09 -10.92
CA PRO A 126 2.06 9.33 -11.15
C PRO A 126 1.67 10.49 -10.24
N THR A 127 0.40 10.59 -9.87
CA THR A 127 -0.11 11.61 -8.95
C THR A 127 0.18 11.35 -7.47
N GLY A 128 0.61 10.15 -7.09
CA GLY A 128 0.75 9.74 -5.69
C GLY A 128 -0.56 9.41 -4.98
N TRP A 129 -1.70 9.44 -5.69
CA TRP A 129 -3.02 9.25 -5.07
C TRP A 129 -3.32 7.81 -4.64
N GLY A 130 -2.56 6.85 -5.16
CA GLY A 130 -2.73 5.44 -4.83
C GLY A 130 -4.09 4.87 -5.25
N LYS A 131 -4.37 3.69 -4.74
CA LYS A 131 -5.63 2.94 -4.92
C LYS A 131 -5.95 2.22 -3.61
N PRO A 132 -7.10 1.51 -3.48
CA PRO A 132 -7.43 0.81 -2.24
C PRO A 132 -6.33 -0.10 -1.68
N GLU A 133 -5.54 -0.71 -2.53
CA GLU A 133 -4.40 -1.55 -2.13
C GLU A 133 -3.12 -0.78 -1.78
N ASN A 134 -2.95 0.42 -2.32
CA ASN A 134 -1.73 1.23 -2.17
C ASN A 134 -2.02 2.57 -1.48
N ALA A 135 -1.09 3.01 -0.64
CA ALA A 135 -1.22 4.29 0.05
C ALA A 135 -1.35 5.47 -0.91
N ASN A 136 -2.22 6.42 -0.59
CA ASN A 136 -2.08 7.78 -1.07
C ASN A 136 -0.88 8.42 -0.35
N VAL A 137 0.16 8.75 -1.11
CA VAL A 137 1.40 9.36 -0.62
C VAL A 137 1.51 10.84 -0.98
N SER A 138 0.52 11.38 -1.69
CA SER A 138 0.47 12.81 -2.00
C SER A 138 0.22 13.65 -0.75
N ASN A 139 0.83 14.82 -0.69
CA ASN A 139 0.62 15.79 0.39
C ASN A 139 0.84 15.23 1.80
N LEU A 140 1.76 14.26 1.97
CA LEU A 140 2.18 13.80 3.29
C LEU A 140 3.22 14.78 3.88
N PRO A 141 3.23 15.01 5.20
CA PRO A 141 4.33 15.72 5.86
C PRO A 141 5.66 14.98 5.68
N GLU A 142 6.76 15.72 5.41
CA GLU A 142 8.08 15.12 5.22
C GLU A 142 8.51 14.20 6.37
N PRO A 143 8.42 14.63 7.65
CA PRO A 143 8.84 13.76 8.74
C PRO A 143 8.08 12.44 8.79
N TYR A 144 6.77 12.47 8.48
CA TYR A 144 5.96 11.25 8.42
C TYR A 144 6.35 10.36 7.24
N PHE A 145 6.56 10.93 6.05
CA PHE A 145 6.96 10.19 4.86
C PHE A 145 8.30 9.48 5.08
N MET A 146 9.31 10.20 5.55
CA MET A 146 10.64 9.66 5.81
C MET A 146 10.62 8.59 6.92
N GLN A 147 9.89 8.83 8.01
CA GLN A 147 9.74 7.84 9.07
C GLN A 147 9.02 6.57 8.59
N ALA A 148 7.97 6.72 7.79
CA ALA A 148 7.24 5.58 7.23
C ALA A 148 8.15 4.69 6.36
N VAL A 149 9.04 5.31 5.56
CA VAL A 149 10.05 4.58 4.78
C VAL A 149 11.05 3.88 5.70
N ALA A 150 11.56 4.56 6.72
CA ALA A 150 12.46 3.96 7.70
C ALA A 150 11.81 2.76 8.40
N ASP A 151 10.54 2.88 8.78
CA ASP A 151 9.78 1.80 9.43
C ASP A 151 9.61 0.57 8.51
N PHE A 152 9.42 0.75 7.20
CA PHE A 152 9.44 -0.34 6.24
C PHE A 152 10.82 -1.00 6.16
N LYS A 153 11.89 -0.20 6.03
CA LYS A 153 13.26 -0.71 5.93
C LYS A 153 13.70 -1.45 7.19
N ASN A 154 13.28 -1.00 8.35
CA ASN A 154 13.60 -1.62 9.63
C ASN A 154 12.68 -2.80 9.99
N GLY A 155 11.67 -3.07 9.16
CA GLY A 155 10.69 -4.14 9.41
C GLY A 155 9.75 -3.86 10.58
N THR A 156 9.63 -2.61 11.03
CA THR A 156 8.71 -2.19 12.12
C THR A 156 7.34 -1.73 11.60
N ARG A 157 7.20 -1.61 10.28
CA ARG A 157 5.92 -1.42 9.61
C ARG A 157 5.61 -2.65 8.78
N ARG A 158 4.82 -3.54 9.34
CA ARG A 158 4.35 -4.78 8.72
C ARG A 158 2.84 -4.72 8.50
N GLY A 159 2.31 -5.64 7.71
CA GLY A 159 0.88 -5.90 7.63
C GLY A 159 0.53 -7.10 8.49
N THR A 160 -0.66 -7.10 9.08
CA THR A 160 -1.18 -8.21 9.90
C THR A 160 -1.27 -9.52 9.10
N VAL A 161 -1.58 -9.44 7.81
CA VAL A 161 -1.49 -10.58 6.90
C VAL A 161 -0.11 -10.52 6.23
N PRO A 162 0.82 -11.39 6.60
CA PRO A 162 2.17 -11.41 6.04
C PRO A 162 2.14 -11.81 4.57
N ASP A 163 3.19 -11.43 3.84
CA ASP A 163 3.51 -11.88 2.48
C ASP A 163 2.45 -11.60 1.41
N ILE A 164 1.44 -10.79 1.70
CA ILE A 164 0.56 -10.29 0.64
C ILE A 164 1.25 -9.20 -0.16
N LEU A 165 1.04 -9.22 -1.46
CA LEU A 165 1.81 -8.42 -2.39
C LEU A 165 1.78 -6.90 -2.15
N PRO A 166 0.70 -6.21 -1.75
CA PRO A 166 0.78 -4.79 -1.47
C PRO A 166 1.85 -4.45 -0.43
N HIS A 167 1.98 -5.26 0.62
CA HIS A 167 3.00 -5.06 1.65
C HIS A 167 4.39 -5.57 1.21
N SER A 168 4.50 -6.83 0.79
CA SER A 168 5.78 -7.42 0.35
C SER A 168 6.36 -6.69 -0.86
N GLY A 169 5.50 -6.24 -1.79
CA GLY A 169 5.90 -5.40 -2.92
C GLY A 169 6.45 -4.05 -2.48
N MET A 170 5.83 -3.38 -1.48
CA MET A 170 6.35 -2.14 -0.94
C MET A 170 7.73 -2.34 -0.29
N VAL A 171 7.90 -3.41 0.49
CA VAL A 171 9.20 -3.75 1.10
C VAL A 171 10.25 -4.00 0.01
N ALA A 172 9.94 -4.81 -1.00
CA ALA A 172 10.85 -5.09 -2.12
C ALA A 172 11.25 -3.82 -2.87
N ALA A 173 10.32 -2.90 -3.10
CA ALA A 173 10.57 -1.64 -3.80
C ALA A 173 11.44 -0.67 -2.98
N ILE A 174 11.23 -0.60 -1.65
CA ILE A 174 11.86 0.42 -0.82
C ILE A 174 13.23 0.01 -0.26
N MET A 175 13.46 -1.28 -0.04
CA MET A 175 14.71 -1.77 0.53
C MET A 175 15.97 -1.32 -0.23
N PRO A 176 16.03 -1.39 -1.57
CA PRO A 176 17.22 -1.02 -2.32
C PRO A 176 17.36 0.48 -2.58
N THR A 177 16.41 1.32 -2.14
CA THR A 177 16.45 2.77 -2.36
C THR A 177 17.50 3.44 -1.47
N THR A 178 18.16 4.47 -2.01
CA THR A 178 18.98 5.41 -1.25
C THR A 178 18.12 6.46 -0.54
N GLU A 179 18.68 7.14 0.45
CA GLU A 179 18.00 8.27 1.10
C GLU A 179 17.70 9.41 0.11
N ALA A 180 18.62 9.68 -0.81
CA ALA A 180 18.45 10.69 -1.85
C ALA A 180 17.23 10.37 -2.74
N GLU A 181 17.10 9.11 -3.20
CA GLU A 181 15.95 8.66 -4.00
C GLU A 181 14.62 8.79 -3.23
N VAL A 182 14.62 8.46 -1.94
CA VAL A 182 13.44 8.61 -1.08
C VAL A 182 13.06 10.08 -0.91
N ARG A 183 14.05 10.96 -0.73
CA ARG A 183 13.84 12.40 -0.60
C ARG A 183 13.34 13.03 -1.90
N GLU A 184 13.88 12.60 -3.04
CA GLU A 184 13.39 13.02 -4.36
C GLU A 184 11.93 12.59 -4.57
N ALA A 185 11.58 11.35 -4.20
CA ALA A 185 10.20 10.86 -4.26
C ALA A 185 9.26 11.68 -3.37
N TYR A 186 9.68 12.00 -2.14
CA TYR A 186 8.93 12.89 -1.26
C TYR A 186 8.69 14.25 -1.90
N GLN A 187 9.75 14.91 -2.37
CA GLN A 187 9.69 16.26 -2.97
C GLN A 187 8.74 16.31 -4.18
N TYR A 188 8.67 15.23 -4.93
CA TYR A 188 7.73 15.10 -6.03
C TYR A 188 6.29 14.92 -5.52
N PHE A 189 6.01 13.95 -4.68
CA PHE A 189 4.66 13.66 -4.22
C PHE A 189 4.07 14.75 -3.32
N ALA A 190 4.89 15.51 -2.61
CA ALA A 190 4.44 16.65 -1.80
C ALA A 190 3.82 17.79 -2.63
N LYS A 191 4.18 17.88 -3.93
CA LYS A 191 3.61 18.88 -4.86
C LYS A 191 2.23 18.46 -5.40
N ASN A 192 1.91 17.17 -5.36
CA ASN A 192 0.67 16.62 -5.88
C ASN A 192 -0.38 16.60 -4.78
N LYS A 193 -1.40 17.43 -4.93
CA LYS A 193 -2.51 17.50 -3.97
C LYS A 193 -3.70 16.73 -4.51
N LEU A 194 -4.28 15.88 -3.68
CA LEU A 194 -5.58 15.31 -3.98
C LEU A 194 -6.66 16.38 -3.72
N THR A 195 -7.30 16.86 -4.77
CA THR A 195 -8.28 17.94 -4.70
C THR A 195 -9.71 17.47 -4.95
N MET A 196 -9.88 16.16 -5.24
CA MET A 196 -11.18 15.57 -5.58
C MET A 196 -11.54 14.44 -4.60
N GLN A 197 -12.84 14.29 -4.36
CA GLN A 197 -13.37 13.15 -3.59
C GLN A 197 -13.34 11.90 -4.47
N ARG A 198 -12.34 11.03 -4.24
CA ARG A 198 -12.21 9.77 -5.00
C ARG A 198 -13.03 8.62 -4.43
N TYR A 199 -13.41 8.67 -3.16
CA TYR A 199 -14.12 7.61 -2.46
C TYR A 199 -15.51 8.08 -2.04
N LYS A 200 -16.54 7.64 -2.76
CA LYS A 200 -17.93 7.92 -2.41
C LYS A 200 -18.42 6.88 -1.41
N VAL A 201 -18.57 7.27 -0.15
CA VAL A 201 -19.05 6.37 0.90
C VAL A 201 -20.58 6.25 0.83
N THR A 202 -21.07 5.01 0.84
CA THR A 202 -22.49 4.67 0.75
C THR A 202 -22.82 3.62 1.80
N GLU A 203 -23.77 3.90 2.68
CA GLU A 203 -24.32 2.91 3.61
C GLU A 203 -25.28 1.99 2.88
N ALA A 204 -25.09 0.67 3.03
CA ALA A 204 -25.90 -0.34 2.35
C ALA A 204 -25.99 -1.64 3.16
N THR A 205 -27.10 -2.35 3.04
CA THR A 205 -27.26 -3.70 3.59
C THR A 205 -26.84 -4.78 2.60
N MET A 206 -26.94 -4.47 1.30
CA MET A 206 -26.57 -5.35 0.19
C MET A 206 -25.56 -4.66 -0.69
N VAL A 207 -24.58 -5.40 -1.19
CA VAL A 207 -23.49 -4.92 -2.04
C VAL A 207 -23.31 -5.84 -3.24
N PRO A 208 -22.73 -5.36 -4.33
CA PRO A 208 -22.38 -6.23 -5.45
C PRO A 208 -21.45 -7.36 -4.99
N LYS A 209 -21.69 -8.57 -5.49
CA LYS A 209 -20.70 -9.64 -5.37
C LYS A 209 -19.43 -9.23 -6.07
N THR A 210 -18.29 -9.47 -5.45
CA THR A 210 -16.99 -9.01 -5.95
C THR A 210 -16.01 -10.16 -6.13
N LYS A 211 -15.07 -9.94 -7.04
CA LYS A 211 -13.85 -10.76 -7.19
C LYS A 211 -12.63 -9.86 -7.16
N VAL A 212 -11.50 -10.43 -6.80
CA VAL A 212 -10.22 -9.71 -6.93
C VAL A 212 -9.84 -9.65 -8.40
N GLN A 213 -9.54 -8.45 -8.88
CA GLN A 213 -9.04 -8.22 -10.22
C GLN A 213 -7.56 -7.85 -10.14
N GLY A 214 -6.79 -8.44 -11.00
CA GLY A 214 -5.35 -8.36 -11.27
C GLY A 214 -4.40 -7.47 -10.46
N SER A 215 -4.88 -6.41 -9.84
CA SER A 215 -4.10 -5.46 -9.05
C SER A 215 -4.58 -5.40 -7.59
N TRP A 216 -5.13 -6.50 -7.07
CA TRP A 216 -5.67 -6.59 -5.70
C TRP A 216 -6.78 -5.59 -5.40
N VAL A 217 -7.51 -5.16 -6.40
CA VAL A 217 -8.70 -4.33 -6.28
C VAL A 217 -9.93 -5.23 -6.38
N LEU A 218 -10.91 -5.03 -5.51
CA LEU A 218 -12.21 -5.68 -5.64
C LEU A 218 -12.94 -5.08 -6.83
N ALA A 219 -13.42 -5.92 -7.73
CA ALA A 219 -14.27 -5.50 -8.83
C ALA A 219 -15.61 -6.25 -8.77
N PRO A 220 -16.74 -5.62 -9.12
CA PRO A 220 -18.00 -6.32 -9.25
C PRO A 220 -17.90 -7.48 -10.23
N ILE A 221 -18.54 -8.60 -9.92
CA ILE A 221 -18.70 -9.71 -10.86
C ILE A 221 -19.75 -9.29 -11.87
N VAL A 222 -19.42 -9.42 -13.16
CA VAL A 222 -20.33 -9.15 -14.27
C VAL A 222 -20.54 -10.46 -15.04
N GLY A 223 -21.79 -10.75 -15.42
CA GLY A 223 -22.17 -11.98 -16.11
C GLY A 223 -22.36 -13.17 -15.15
N ALA A 224 -21.77 -14.31 -15.44
CA ALA A 224 -21.94 -15.50 -14.62
C ALA A 224 -21.47 -15.27 -13.16
N GLY A 225 -22.39 -15.46 -12.21
CA GLY A 225 -22.15 -15.19 -10.79
C GLY A 225 -22.40 -13.75 -10.34
N GLU A 226 -22.88 -12.87 -11.25
CA GLU A 226 -23.37 -11.54 -10.91
C GLU A 226 -24.47 -11.59 -9.84
N GLY A 227 -24.61 -10.53 -9.09
CA GLY A 227 -25.68 -10.39 -8.10
C GLY A 227 -25.25 -9.57 -6.91
N MET A 228 -26.13 -9.55 -5.94
CA MET A 228 -25.93 -8.86 -4.67
C MET A 228 -25.70 -9.86 -3.54
N GLU A 229 -25.01 -9.43 -2.50
CA GLU A 229 -24.80 -10.20 -1.27
C GLU A 229 -24.91 -9.29 -0.05
N PRO A 230 -25.23 -9.80 1.14
CA PRO A 230 -25.23 -9.00 2.37
C PRO A 230 -23.84 -8.42 2.63
N ILE A 231 -23.77 -7.14 3.02
CA ILE A 231 -22.50 -6.52 3.36
C ILE A 231 -21.87 -7.11 4.61
N GLY A 232 -22.69 -7.54 5.58
CA GLY A 232 -22.19 -8.01 6.86
C GLY A 232 -21.38 -6.94 7.60
N GLN A 233 -20.37 -7.37 8.35
CA GLN A 233 -19.46 -6.48 9.09
C GLN A 233 -18.15 -6.29 8.30
N ARG A 234 -18.24 -5.59 7.17
CA ARG A 234 -17.09 -5.34 6.30
C ARG A 234 -17.23 -4.04 5.50
N ILE A 235 -16.14 -3.64 4.89
CA ILE A 235 -16.10 -2.60 3.87
C ILE A 235 -15.99 -3.29 2.51
N VAL A 236 -16.76 -2.84 1.52
CA VAL A 236 -16.60 -3.25 0.13
C VAL A 236 -16.31 -2.00 -0.69
N GLU A 237 -15.10 -1.89 -1.22
CA GLU A 237 -14.64 -0.72 -1.98
C GLU A 237 -14.34 -1.14 -3.41
N VAL A 238 -15.13 -0.66 -4.34
CA VAL A 238 -15.08 -1.05 -5.76
C VAL A 238 -14.84 0.15 -6.65
N PRO A 239 -14.08 0.01 -7.74
CA PRO A 239 -13.88 1.09 -8.70
C PRO A 239 -15.18 1.40 -9.46
N ASN A 240 -15.38 2.68 -9.79
CA ASN A 240 -16.51 3.10 -10.61
C ASN A 240 -16.38 2.60 -12.06
N ASP A 241 -15.15 2.35 -12.51
CA ASP A 241 -14.82 1.65 -13.76
C ASP A 241 -13.69 0.65 -13.52
N PRO A 242 -13.99 -0.67 -13.46
CA PRO A 242 -12.98 -1.69 -13.23
C PRO A 242 -11.94 -1.81 -14.37
N ILE A 243 -12.34 -1.53 -15.62
CA ILE A 243 -11.43 -1.62 -16.77
C ILE A 243 -10.40 -0.50 -16.68
N LEU A 244 -10.84 0.74 -16.55
CA LEU A 244 -9.95 1.89 -16.48
C LEU A 244 -9.06 1.84 -15.23
N THR A 245 -9.59 1.36 -14.10
CA THR A 245 -8.78 1.12 -12.89
C THR A 245 -7.71 0.05 -13.13
N GLY A 246 -8.03 -0.99 -13.89
CA GLY A 246 -7.07 -2.01 -14.33
C GLY A 246 -5.97 -1.44 -15.23
N LEU A 247 -6.30 -0.45 -16.04
CA LEU A 247 -5.36 0.32 -16.85
C LEU A 247 -4.58 1.38 -16.06
N ARG A 248 -4.84 1.53 -14.76
CA ARG A 248 -4.19 2.49 -13.85
C ARG A 248 -4.55 3.95 -14.11
N ASP A 249 -5.73 4.23 -14.66
CA ASP A 249 -6.23 5.59 -14.75
C ASP A 249 -6.56 6.13 -13.37
N TRP A 250 -5.83 7.17 -12.93
CA TRP A 250 -6.00 7.76 -11.59
C TRP A 250 -7.21 8.69 -11.47
N ARG A 251 -7.84 9.05 -12.59
CA ARG A 251 -9.06 9.87 -12.59
C ARG A 251 -10.29 9.06 -12.17
N ILE A 252 -10.18 7.72 -12.10
CA ILE A 252 -11.28 6.88 -11.66
C ILE A 252 -11.44 6.92 -10.14
N GLY A 253 -12.68 7.19 -9.72
CA GLY A 253 -13.09 7.11 -8.33
C GLY A 253 -13.57 5.72 -7.92
N PHE A 254 -13.97 5.61 -6.66
CA PHE A 254 -14.42 4.37 -6.04
C PHE A 254 -15.73 4.59 -5.28
N THR A 255 -16.57 3.58 -5.25
CA THR A 255 -17.71 3.50 -4.34
C THR A 255 -17.33 2.60 -3.16
N THR A 256 -17.42 3.16 -1.97
CA THR A 256 -17.10 2.51 -0.70
C THR A 256 -18.40 2.18 0.03
N TYR A 257 -18.80 0.92 0.02
CA TYR A 257 -19.96 0.45 0.76
C TYR A 257 -19.57 0.11 2.20
N VAL A 258 -20.41 0.56 3.14
CA VAL A 258 -20.26 0.31 4.58
C VAL A 258 -21.61 -0.06 5.19
N PRO A 259 -21.65 -0.74 6.33
CA PRO A 259 -22.91 -1.07 7.02
C PRO A 259 -23.68 0.18 7.41
N PRO A 260 -25.04 0.13 7.45
CA PRO A 260 -25.89 1.22 7.89
C PRO A 260 -25.50 1.73 9.29
N GLY A 261 -25.52 3.05 9.48
CA GLY A 261 -25.15 3.73 10.73
C GLY A 261 -23.65 3.96 10.92
N SER A 262 -22.79 3.46 10.00
CA SER A 262 -21.34 3.64 10.07
C SER A 262 -20.90 5.10 10.05
N LEU A 263 -21.51 5.94 9.22
CA LEU A 263 -21.14 7.36 9.12
C LEU A 263 -21.40 8.11 10.43
N LYS A 264 -22.60 7.94 11.03
CA LYS A 264 -22.98 8.60 12.27
C LYS A 264 -22.11 8.11 13.45
N LYS A 265 -21.89 6.81 13.54
CA LYS A 265 -21.01 6.22 14.56
C LYS A 265 -19.57 6.70 14.38
N GLY A 266 -19.08 6.72 13.14
CA GLY A 266 -17.74 7.18 12.80
C GLY A 266 -17.52 8.64 13.15
N GLU A 267 -18.50 9.51 12.86
CA GLU A 267 -18.46 10.90 13.28
C GLU A 267 -18.26 11.05 14.78
N ALA A 268 -19.09 10.38 15.59
CA ALA A 268 -18.98 10.43 17.04
C ALA A 268 -17.60 9.95 17.54
N LEU A 269 -17.09 8.83 17.01
CA LEU A 269 -15.77 8.30 17.40
C LEU A 269 -14.63 9.26 16.99
N VAL A 270 -14.68 9.82 15.79
CA VAL A 270 -13.64 10.70 15.25
C VAL A 270 -13.60 12.05 15.96
N THR A 271 -14.77 12.63 16.27
CA THR A 271 -14.87 14.00 16.80
C THR A 271 -14.89 14.08 18.32
N THR A 272 -15.34 13.03 19.00
CA THR A 272 -15.50 13.03 20.47
C THR A 272 -14.82 11.83 21.17
N GLY A 273 -14.31 10.86 20.40
CA GLY A 273 -13.81 9.61 20.94
C GLY A 273 -14.89 8.60 21.34
N GLY A 274 -16.17 9.01 21.38
CA GLY A 274 -17.32 8.15 21.69
C GLY A 274 -17.22 7.39 23.04
N GLY A 275 -16.44 7.89 24.00
CA GLY A 275 -16.16 7.21 25.27
C GLY A 275 -15.28 5.96 25.19
N LYS A 276 -14.71 5.66 24.02
CA LYS A 276 -13.89 4.45 23.76
C LYS A 276 -12.45 4.74 23.39
N THR A 277 -12.22 5.86 22.73
CA THR A 277 -10.92 6.20 22.15
C THR A 277 -10.61 7.68 22.29
N VAL A 278 -9.39 8.07 21.94
CA VAL A 278 -9.01 9.47 21.77
C VAL A 278 -9.60 9.98 20.45
N GLN A 279 -10.23 11.16 20.48
CA GLN A 279 -10.76 11.78 19.25
C GLN A 279 -9.65 12.04 18.24
N CYS A 280 -9.88 11.65 16.99
CA CYS A 280 -8.88 11.72 15.92
C CYS A 280 -8.50 13.17 15.58
N THR A 281 -9.46 14.08 15.73
CA THR A 281 -9.32 15.51 15.41
C THR A 281 -8.27 16.23 16.24
N ILE A 282 -7.93 15.76 17.45
CA ILE A 282 -6.85 16.37 18.28
C ILE A 282 -5.51 16.33 17.56
N CYS A 283 -5.19 15.19 16.92
CA CYS A 283 -3.89 14.99 16.30
C CYS A 283 -3.93 15.20 14.77
N HIS A 284 -5.02 14.75 14.12
CA HIS A 284 -5.13 14.82 12.67
C HIS A 284 -5.78 16.11 12.14
N GLY A 285 -6.11 17.06 13.01
CA GLY A 285 -6.77 18.33 12.66
C GLY A 285 -8.30 18.23 12.68
N SER A 286 -8.98 19.35 12.91
CA SER A 286 -10.45 19.43 12.93
C SER A 286 -11.08 19.04 11.60
N ASP A 287 -10.36 19.26 10.51
CA ASP A 287 -10.72 18.88 9.13
C ASP A 287 -10.09 17.56 8.68
N LEU A 288 -9.32 16.90 9.56
CA LEU A 288 -8.61 15.64 9.31
C LEU A 288 -7.54 15.71 8.21
N ARG A 289 -7.06 16.92 7.90
CA ARG A 289 -6.01 17.16 6.89
C ARG A 289 -4.59 17.16 7.45
N GLY A 290 -4.44 16.77 8.71
CA GLY A 290 -3.16 16.67 9.40
C GLY A 290 -2.75 17.97 10.08
N ILE A 291 -1.84 17.85 11.07
CA ILE A 291 -1.22 19.00 11.76
C ILE A 291 0.26 18.71 11.91
N GLY A 292 1.12 19.61 11.44
CA GLY A 292 2.57 19.42 11.54
C GLY A 292 3.04 18.09 10.94
N PRO A 293 3.69 17.20 11.71
CA PRO A 293 4.14 15.90 11.20
C PRO A 293 3.04 14.83 11.14
N VAL A 294 1.84 15.10 11.68
CA VAL A 294 0.75 14.11 11.70
C VAL A 294 0.06 14.07 10.33
N PRO A 295 -0.10 12.89 9.72
CA PRO A 295 -0.58 12.79 8.34
C PRO A 295 -2.07 13.10 8.21
N PRO A 296 -2.53 13.58 7.03
CA PRO A 296 -3.93 13.68 6.69
C PRO A 296 -4.58 12.30 6.60
N ILE A 297 -5.84 12.20 7.06
CA ILE A 297 -6.67 10.98 6.98
C ILE A 297 -8.00 11.22 6.26
N ALA A 298 -8.34 12.45 5.94
CA ALA A 298 -9.53 12.79 5.17
C ALA A 298 -9.44 12.28 3.73
N GLY A 299 -10.55 11.79 3.18
CA GLY A 299 -10.70 11.43 1.76
C GLY A 299 -9.81 10.31 1.26
N ARG A 300 -9.25 9.49 2.17
CA ARG A 300 -8.43 8.34 1.83
C ARG A 300 -9.29 7.07 1.74
N SER A 301 -8.80 6.06 1.02
CA SER A 301 -9.46 4.76 0.94
C SER A 301 -9.83 4.25 2.32
N ALA A 302 -11.09 3.86 2.52
CA ALA A 302 -11.57 3.34 3.80
C ALA A 302 -10.94 1.98 4.10
N ILE A 303 -10.83 1.10 3.09
CA ILE A 303 -10.23 -0.24 3.28
C ILE A 303 -8.72 -0.13 3.58
N TYR A 304 -8.01 0.81 2.94
CA TYR A 304 -6.62 1.08 3.27
C TYR A 304 -6.47 1.60 4.70
N THR A 305 -7.26 2.59 5.09
CA THR A 305 -7.20 3.19 6.42
C THR A 305 -7.61 2.18 7.51
N PHE A 306 -8.58 1.31 7.21
CA PHE A 306 -8.95 0.20 8.08
C PHE A 306 -7.76 -0.73 8.36
N ARG A 307 -7.02 -1.14 7.31
CA ARG A 307 -5.80 -1.96 7.51
C ARG A 307 -4.80 -1.27 8.42
N GLN A 308 -4.61 0.05 8.27
CA GLN A 308 -3.67 0.77 9.12
C GLN A 308 -4.10 0.79 10.59
N LEU A 309 -5.40 1.00 10.89
CA LEU A 309 -5.91 0.91 12.26
C LEU A 309 -5.75 -0.51 12.82
N TYR A 310 -6.03 -1.51 12.00
CA TYR A 310 -5.91 -2.90 12.40
C TYR A 310 -4.45 -3.30 12.64
N ASP A 311 -3.54 -2.93 11.75
CA ASP A 311 -2.09 -3.18 11.88
C ASP A 311 -1.50 -2.51 13.15
N PHE A 312 -1.99 -1.33 13.55
CA PHE A 312 -1.62 -0.73 14.84
C PHE A 312 -2.16 -1.51 16.03
N LYS A 313 -3.42 -1.95 15.97
CA LYS A 313 -4.05 -2.70 17.05
C LYS A 313 -3.40 -4.06 17.26
N ASP A 314 -3.13 -4.77 16.19
CA ASP A 314 -2.49 -6.08 16.17
C ASP A 314 -0.99 -6.03 16.53
N GLY A 315 -0.38 -4.85 16.42
CA GLY A 315 1.06 -4.65 16.66
C GLY A 315 1.95 -4.99 15.46
N ALA A 316 1.38 -5.32 14.31
CA ALA A 316 2.13 -5.50 13.07
C ALA A 316 2.82 -4.20 12.65
N ARG A 317 2.19 -3.05 12.94
CA ARG A 317 2.77 -1.73 12.78
C ARG A 317 3.20 -1.18 14.14
N HIS A 318 4.51 -1.21 14.42
CA HIS A 318 5.11 -0.84 15.72
C HIS A 318 6.35 0.06 15.59
N GLY A 319 6.47 0.83 14.49
CA GLY A 319 7.54 1.81 14.31
C GLY A 319 7.50 2.94 15.35
N ALA A 320 8.49 3.83 15.31
CA ALA A 320 8.74 4.82 16.35
C ALA A 320 7.51 5.66 16.74
N TRP A 321 6.68 6.07 15.78
CA TRP A 321 5.48 6.88 16.04
C TRP A 321 4.21 6.07 16.29
N SER A 322 4.28 4.75 16.17
CA SER A 322 3.13 3.87 16.40
C SER A 322 2.65 3.88 17.84
N ALA A 323 3.54 4.18 18.77
CA ALA A 323 3.21 4.30 20.19
C ALA A 323 2.09 5.33 20.47
N MET A 324 2.01 6.40 19.66
CA MET A 324 0.95 7.39 19.77
C MET A 324 -0.42 6.86 19.32
N MET A 325 -0.45 5.95 18.35
CA MET A 325 -1.68 5.37 17.84
C MET A 325 -2.17 4.16 18.64
N LYS A 326 -1.29 3.51 19.41
CA LYS A 326 -1.64 2.32 20.20
C LYS A 326 -2.79 2.55 21.18
N PRO A 327 -2.80 3.60 22.03
CA PRO A 327 -3.93 3.87 22.93
C PRO A 327 -5.21 4.24 22.17
N VAL A 328 -5.09 4.79 20.96
CA VAL A 328 -6.24 5.14 20.13
C VAL A 328 -6.97 3.89 19.64
N VAL A 329 -6.22 2.83 19.25
CA VAL A 329 -6.81 1.64 18.61
C VAL A 329 -7.14 0.50 19.58
N GLN A 330 -6.56 0.49 20.77
CA GLN A 330 -6.59 -0.67 21.68
C GLN A 330 -8.01 -1.13 22.05
N ASN A 331 -8.95 -0.20 22.26
CA ASN A 331 -10.34 -0.49 22.66
C ASN A 331 -11.32 -0.51 21.48
N LEU A 332 -10.85 -0.26 20.25
CA LEU A 332 -11.72 -0.26 19.08
C LEU A 332 -12.09 -1.70 18.69
N THR A 333 -13.36 -1.91 18.40
CA THR A 333 -13.85 -3.12 17.73
C THR A 333 -13.69 -3.02 16.21
N LEU A 334 -13.86 -4.11 15.49
CA LEU A 334 -13.89 -4.08 14.01
C LEU A 334 -14.94 -3.09 13.49
N ASP A 335 -16.14 -3.10 14.10
CA ASP A 335 -17.23 -2.20 13.75
C ASP A 335 -16.90 -0.72 14.03
N ASP A 336 -16.17 -0.42 15.11
CA ASP A 336 -15.67 0.93 15.39
C ASP A 336 -14.67 1.38 14.32
N MET A 337 -13.75 0.50 13.89
CA MET A 337 -12.76 0.81 12.85
C MET A 337 -13.44 1.00 11.48
N ILE A 338 -14.44 0.18 11.14
CA ILE A 338 -15.25 0.36 9.93
C ILE A 338 -15.92 1.74 9.96
N ALA A 339 -16.53 2.10 11.07
CA ALA A 339 -17.22 3.38 11.23
C ALA A 339 -16.27 4.57 11.13
N ILE A 340 -15.12 4.53 11.82
CA ILE A 340 -14.10 5.59 11.76
C ILE A 340 -13.63 5.77 10.31
N THR A 341 -13.34 4.69 9.61
CA THR A 341 -12.81 4.77 8.25
C THR A 341 -13.86 5.17 7.23
N ALA A 342 -15.12 4.79 7.43
CA ALA A 342 -16.24 5.28 6.65
C ALA A 342 -16.36 6.81 6.74
N TYR A 343 -16.34 7.34 7.97
CA TYR A 343 -16.44 8.79 8.19
C TYR A 343 -15.23 9.54 7.63
N THR A 344 -13.99 9.11 7.94
CA THR A 344 -12.79 9.81 7.44
C THR A 344 -12.68 9.77 5.92
N SER A 345 -13.05 8.65 5.28
CA SER A 345 -13.08 8.51 3.82
C SER A 345 -14.13 9.42 3.17
N SER A 346 -15.25 9.69 3.85
CA SER A 346 -16.32 10.57 3.34
C SER A 346 -15.96 12.05 3.38
N ARG A 347 -14.85 12.44 4.04
CA ARG A 347 -14.42 13.84 4.13
C ARG A 347 -13.63 14.26 2.89
N MET A 348 -13.71 15.54 2.54
CA MET A 348 -12.88 16.08 1.46
C MET A 348 -11.40 16.03 1.86
N PRO A 349 -10.52 15.55 1.00
CA PRO A 349 -9.09 15.42 1.26
C PRO A 349 -8.36 16.76 1.41
#